data_adcabb056c989fd9226b3d80b8e92632
#
_entry.id   adcabb056c989fd9226b3d80b8e92632
#
_cell.length_a   1.000
_cell.length_b   1.000
_cell.length_c   1.000
_cell.angle_alpha   90.00
_cell.angle_beta   90.00
_cell.angle_gamma   90.00
#
_symmetry.space_group_name_H-M   'P 1'
#
loop_
_entity.id
_entity.type
_entity.pdbx_description
1 polymer ?
#
loop_
_entity_poly.entity_id
_entity_poly.type
_entity_poly.pdbx_seq_one_letter_code
_entity_poly.pdbx_strand_id
1 'polypeptide(L)'
;KQETAETTNVTQGQDVGVPNPYEIVDTLEEASKIAGFNLSVPATYGDYKKQVIQAIEDDMIEVIYFNDTDNEGLRIRKAIGTDDISGDYNEYKDVETVKVGDVEVTEKGSDGDIAVVIWNDGTYSYAIDAGEAKLNSEAIANLIANIK
;
A
#
# COMPACT_ATOMS: atom_id res chain seq x y z
N LYS A 1 -10.36 21.50 13.05
CA LYS A 1 -10.33 21.33 12.42
C LYS A 1 -10.78 21.03 12.13
N GLN A 2 -11.18 21.05 12.28
CA GLN A 2 -11.40 20.82 11.78
C GLN A 2 -11.82 20.76 11.40
N GLU A 3 -12.28 20.80 11.70
CA GLU A 3 -12.59 20.85 11.10
C GLU A 3 -12.90 20.94 10.69
N THR A 4 -13.18 21.08 11.02
CA THR A 4 -13.39 21.28 10.38
C THR A 4 -13.88 21.37 10.00
N ALA A 5 -14.32 21.38 10.21
CA ALA A 5 -14.55 21.51 9.61
C ALA A 5 -15.00 21.45 9.39
N GLU A 6 -15.21 21.56 9.53
CA GLU A 6 -15.45 21.46 8.99
C GLU A 6 -15.70 21.26 8.58
N THR A 7 -16.00 21.38 8.72
CA THR A 7 -16.10 21.18 8.09
C THR A 7 -16.47 21.04 7.64
N THR A 8 -16.93 21.16 7.65
CA THR A 8 -17.19 20.92 6.98
C THR A 8 -17.65 20.75 6.54
N ASN A 9 -18.05 20.81 6.43
CA ASN A 9 -18.51 20.53 5.73
C ASN A 9 -19.19 20.17 5.31
N VAL A 10 -19.55 19.89 5.20
CA VAL A 10 -20.18 19.42 4.62
C VAL A 10 -20.86 19.41 4.00
N THR A 11 -21.23 19.25 3.61
CA THR A 11 -21.77 19.07 3.03
C THR A 11 -22.20 18.94 2.28
N GLN A 12 -22.37 18.84 1.94
CA GLN A 12 -22.73 18.42 1.31
C GLN A 12 -23.33 17.84 1.00
N GLY A 13 -23.52 18.31 0.24
CA GLY A 13 -24.30 17.42 -0.03
C GLY A 13 -24.58 16.46 0.89
N GLN A 14 -25.21 16.51 1.28
CA GLN A 14 -25.16 15.81 2.27
C GLN A 14 -24.70 14.56 2.14
N ASP A 15 -23.76 14.40 1.71
CA ASP A 15 -23.13 13.12 1.76
C ASP A 15 -22.74 12.80 3.17
N VAL A 16 -23.25 11.73 3.68
CA VAL A 16 -22.93 11.31 5.02
C VAL A 16 -21.93 10.18 4.96
N GLY A 17 -20.92 10.35 4.14
CA GLY A 17 -19.88 9.36 3.96
C GLY A 17 -19.02 9.20 5.20
N VAL A 18 -18.36 8.04 5.31
CA VAL A 18 -17.38 7.80 6.35
C VAL A 18 -16.20 8.74 6.11
N PRO A 19 -15.71 9.44 7.13
CA PRO A 19 -14.54 10.30 6.95
C PRO A 19 -13.36 9.49 6.43
N ASN A 20 -12.54 10.11 5.61
CA ASN A 20 -11.32 9.49 5.12
C ASN A 20 -10.35 9.34 6.31
N PRO A 21 -9.98 8.11 6.71
CA PRO A 21 -9.12 7.91 7.88
C PRO A 21 -7.65 8.19 7.59
N TYR A 22 -7.25 8.37 6.33
CA TYR A 22 -5.86 8.57 5.99
C TYR A 22 -5.42 10.00 6.24
N GLU A 23 -4.21 10.14 6.79
CA GLU A 23 -3.53 11.43 6.89
C GLU A 23 -2.33 11.38 5.95
N ILE A 24 -2.24 12.37 5.06
CA ILE A 24 -1.11 12.49 4.13
C ILE A 24 0.01 13.22 4.85
N VAL A 25 1.22 12.66 4.77
CA VAL A 25 2.40 13.21 5.43
C VAL A 25 3.55 13.30 4.43
N ASP A 26 4.61 14.01 4.82
CA ASP A 26 5.76 14.23 3.93
C ASP A 26 6.81 13.12 4.04
N THR A 27 6.87 12.42 5.17
CA THR A 27 7.93 11.43 5.42
C THR A 27 7.37 10.16 6.04
N LEU A 28 8.11 9.07 5.88
CA LEU A 28 7.78 7.81 6.54
C LEU A 28 7.92 7.92 8.05
N GLU A 29 8.80 8.80 8.54
CA GLU A 29 8.94 9.02 9.97
C GLU A 29 7.63 9.57 10.55
N GLU A 30 7.03 10.54 9.87
CA GLU A 30 5.75 11.09 10.30
C GLU A 30 4.63 10.04 10.25
N ALA A 31 4.62 9.24 9.17
CA ALA A 31 3.64 8.16 9.04
C ALA A 31 3.77 7.16 10.17
N SER A 32 5.02 6.84 10.56
CA SER A 32 5.29 5.90 11.64
C SER A 32 4.74 6.38 12.98
N LYS A 33 4.80 7.67 13.23
CA LYS A 33 4.25 8.24 14.46
C LYS A 33 2.74 8.10 14.52
N ILE A 34 2.08 8.22 13.37
CA ILE A 34 0.62 8.06 13.28
C ILE A 34 0.23 6.60 13.43
N ALA A 35 0.88 5.73 12.68
CA ALA A 35 0.51 4.30 12.63
C ALA A 35 0.96 3.51 13.85
N GLY A 36 2.03 3.96 14.52
CA GLY A 36 2.55 3.28 15.69
C GLY A 36 3.60 2.21 15.39
N PHE A 37 4.10 2.15 14.16
CA PHE A 37 5.16 1.22 13.76
C PHE A 37 5.90 1.80 12.56
N ASN A 38 7.04 1.22 12.21
CA ASN A 38 7.88 1.71 11.11
C ASN A 38 7.60 0.97 9.82
N LEU A 39 7.81 1.66 8.71
CA LEU A 39 7.81 1.04 7.38
C LEU A 39 9.02 1.57 6.62
N SER A 40 9.75 0.67 6.00
CA SER A 40 10.87 0.99 5.12
C SER A 40 10.56 0.46 3.73
N VAL A 41 10.68 1.31 2.70
CA VAL A 41 10.43 0.95 1.31
C VAL A 41 11.44 1.63 0.41
N PRO A 42 11.61 1.18 -0.84
CA PRO A 42 12.48 1.88 -1.79
C PRO A 42 11.99 3.31 -2.03
N ALA A 43 12.91 4.24 -2.21
CA ALA A 43 12.58 5.64 -2.47
C ALA A 43 11.90 5.83 -3.83
N THR A 44 12.25 4.99 -4.80
CA THR A 44 11.68 5.04 -6.16
C THR A 44 11.48 3.62 -6.67
N TYR A 45 10.64 3.49 -7.69
CA TYR A 45 10.50 2.23 -8.41
C TYR A 45 10.48 2.51 -9.91
N GLY A 46 11.61 2.25 -10.60
CA GLY A 46 11.74 2.54 -12.03
C GLY A 46 11.48 4.01 -12.31
N ASP A 47 10.55 4.28 -13.20
CA ASP A 47 10.17 5.64 -13.57
C ASP A 47 9.18 6.28 -12.60
N TYR A 48 8.75 5.53 -11.59
CA TYR A 48 7.80 6.01 -10.56
C TYR A 48 8.62 6.58 -9.40
N LYS A 49 8.99 7.86 -9.52
CA LYS A 49 9.94 8.52 -8.62
C LYS A 49 9.29 9.42 -7.59
N LYS A 50 7.97 9.64 -7.72
CA LYS A 50 7.21 10.44 -6.76
C LYS A 50 6.48 9.53 -5.79
N GLN A 51 6.42 9.93 -4.54
CA GLN A 51 5.71 9.17 -3.52
C GLN A 51 4.65 10.04 -2.86
N VAL A 52 3.49 9.43 -2.58
CA VAL A 52 2.52 9.98 -1.64
C VAL A 52 2.50 9.01 -0.46
N ILE A 53 2.75 9.54 0.73
CA ILE A 53 2.82 8.76 1.96
C ILE A 53 1.62 9.12 2.82
N GLN A 54 0.87 8.14 3.26
CA GLN A 54 -0.28 8.38 4.13
C GLN A 54 -0.41 7.27 5.16
N ALA A 55 -1.07 7.60 6.27
CA ALA A 55 -1.20 6.67 7.38
C ALA A 55 -2.56 6.76 8.03
N ILE A 56 -2.96 5.65 8.67
CA ILE A 56 -4.15 5.57 9.50
C ILE A 56 -3.68 5.35 10.93
N GLU A 57 -4.20 6.14 11.86
CA GLU A 57 -3.81 6.09 13.25
C GLU A 57 -3.92 4.67 13.82
N ASP A 58 -2.84 4.20 14.42
CA ASP A 58 -2.73 2.89 15.07
C ASP A 58 -3.14 1.72 14.17
N ASP A 59 -2.95 1.86 12.85
CA ASP A 59 -3.45 0.84 11.92
C ASP A 59 -2.51 0.58 10.74
N MET A 60 -2.27 1.58 9.87
CA MET A 60 -1.68 1.32 8.56
C MET A 60 -0.81 2.46 8.05
N ILE A 61 0.22 2.09 7.26
CA ILE A 61 0.99 3.03 6.43
C ILE A 61 0.84 2.58 4.99
N GLU A 62 0.61 3.55 4.09
CA GLU A 62 0.54 3.29 2.66
C GLU A 62 1.46 4.24 1.92
N VAL A 63 2.22 3.72 0.96
CA VAL A 63 3.07 4.52 0.07
C VAL A 63 2.63 4.25 -1.36
N ILE A 64 2.29 5.31 -2.08
CA ILE A 64 1.83 5.22 -3.46
C ILE A 64 2.89 5.86 -4.34
N TYR A 65 3.31 5.16 -5.39
CA TYR A 65 4.37 5.62 -6.31
C TYR A 65 3.75 6.13 -7.61
N PHE A 66 4.17 7.32 -8.02
CA PHE A 66 3.68 7.97 -9.24
C PHE A 66 4.84 8.33 -10.17
N ASN A 67 4.56 8.35 -11.46
CA ASN A 67 5.52 8.82 -12.45
C ASN A 67 5.37 10.33 -12.68
N ASP A 68 6.14 10.88 -13.63
CA ASP A 68 6.14 12.32 -13.91
C ASP A 68 4.81 12.84 -14.46
N THR A 69 3.98 11.97 -14.99
CA THR A 69 2.64 12.34 -15.48
C THR A 69 1.55 12.00 -14.48
N ASP A 70 1.96 11.76 -13.22
CA ASP A 70 1.05 11.48 -12.09
C ASP A 70 0.19 10.23 -12.28
N ASN A 71 0.71 9.24 -13.00
CA ASN A 71 0.08 7.94 -13.10
C ASN A 71 0.63 7.03 -12.00
N GLU A 72 -0.27 6.30 -11.34
CA GLU A 72 0.11 5.40 -10.26
C GLU A 72 0.78 4.15 -10.81
N GLY A 73 2.00 3.87 -10.33
CA GLY A 73 2.74 2.66 -10.69
C GLY A 73 2.41 1.49 -9.81
N LEU A 74 2.52 1.70 -8.50
CA LEU A 74 2.18 0.67 -7.51
C LEU A 74 1.99 1.34 -6.16
N ARG A 75 1.43 0.59 -5.21
CA ARG A 75 1.34 1.04 -3.82
C ARG A 75 1.74 -0.09 -2.89
N ILE A 76 2.32 0.28 -1.76
CA ILE A 76 2.80 -0.66 -0.75
C ILE A 76 2.11 -0.30 0.56
N ARG A 77 1.58 -1.31 1.24
CA ARG A 77 0.89 -1.16 2.53
C ARG A 77 1.50 -2.06 3.58
N LYS A 78 1.52 -1.56 4.81
CA LYS A 78 1.85 -2.34 6.00
C LYS A 78 0.83 -1.98 7.08
N ALA A 79 0.25 -3.00 7.71
CA ALA A 79 -0.76 -2.79 8.75
C ALA A 79 -0.58 -3.80 9.88
N ILE A 80 -1.16 -3.49 11.03
CA ILE A 80 -1.15 -4.37 12.19
C ILE A 80 -2.09 -5.54 11.92
N GLY A 81 -1.66 -6.75 12.28
CA GLY A 81 -2.48 -7.94 12.14
C GLY A 81 -2.02 -8.82 11.00
N THR A 82 -2.81 -9.86 10.70
CA THR A 82 -2.44 -10.84 9.69
C THR A 82 -3.48 -10.99 8.57
N ASP A 83 -4.40 -10.05 8.44
CA ASP A 83 -5.44 -10.08 7.41
C ASP A 83 -4.91 -9.60 6.07
N ASP A 84 -5.65 -9.92 5.01
CA ASP A 84 -5.38 -9.38 3.68
C ASP A 84 -5.75 -7.90 3.67
N ILE A 85 -4.76 -7.04 3.47
CA ILE A 85 -4.94 -5.59 3.50
C ILE A 85 -4.82 -4.95 2.12
N SER A 86 -4.84 -5.76 1.04
CA SER A 86 -4.68 -5.23 -0.30
C SER A 86 -5.83 -4.33 -0.74
N GLY A 87 -7.02 -4.58 -0.20
CA GLY A 87 -8.23 -3.87 -0.63
C GLY A 87 -8.71 -4.31 -2.00
N ASP A 88 -8.13 -5.37 -2.53
CA ASP A 88 -8.46 -5.89 -3.85
C ASP A 88 -9.24 -7.19 -3.69
N TYR A 89 -10.49 -7.17 -4.09
CA TYR A 89 -11.40 -8.32 -3.97
C TYR A 89 -11.70 -8.97 -5.31
N ASN A 90 -10.93 -8.63 -6.35
CA ASN A 90 -11.08 -9.24 -7.65
C ASN A 90 -10.63 -10.70 -7.63
N GLU A 91 -11.20 -11.50 -8.51
CA GLU A 91 -10.74 -12.87 -8.71
C GLU A 91 -9.68 -12.86 -9.81
N TYR A 92 -8.62 -13.62 -9.59
CA TYR A 92 -7.50 -13.68 -10.53
C TYR A 92 -7.34 -15.08 -11.07
N LYS A 93 -6.95 -15.16 -12.33
CA LYS A 93 -6.74 -16.43 -13.02
C LYS A 93 -5.59 -17.21 -12.38
N ASP A 94 -4.53 -16.51 -12.00
CA ASP A 94 -3.34 -17.14 -11.44
C ASP A 94 -3.15 -16.69 -10.00
N VAL A 95 -3.12 -17.66 -9.08
CA VAL A 95 -2.85 -17.42 -7.67
C VAL A 95 -1.79 -18.42 -7.25
N GLU A 96 -0.65 -17.93 -6.82
CA GLU A 96 0.47 -18.77 -6.41
C GLU A 96 1.02 -18.37 -5.07
N THR A 97 1.46 -19.35 -4.28
CA THR A 97 2.19 -19.10 -3.04
C THR A 97 3.65 -19.46 -3.31
N VAL A 98 4.54 -18.49 -3.10
CA VAL A 98 5.97 -18.68 -3.35
C VAL A 98 6.75 -18.25 -2.12
N LYS A 99 7.98 -18.76 -2.00
CA LYS A 99 8.89 -18.33 -0.93
C LYS A 99 9.84 -17.28 -1.47
N VAL A 100 9.98 -16.17 -0.72
CA VAL A 100 10.97 -15.13 -1.00
C VAL A 100 11.81 -15.04 0.26
N GLY A 101 13.01 -15.64 0.23
CA GLY A 101 13.80 -15.82 1.44
C GLY A 101 13.07 -16.73 2.41
N ASP A 102 12.83 -16.25 3.61
CA ASP A 102 12.09 -17.00 4.63
C ASP A 102 10.60 -16.64 4.66
N VAL A 103 10.15 -15.78 3.74
CA VAL A 103 8.78 -15.28 3.74
C VAL A 103 7.95 -16.01 2.70
N GLU A 104 6.77 -16.43 3.11
CA GLU A 104 5.81 -17.05 2.19
C GLU A 104 4.84 -15.96 1.72
N VAL A 105 4.77 -15.76 0.39
CA VAL A 105 3.96 -14.71 -0.18
C VAL A 105 2.94 -15.29 -1.16
N THR A 106 1.78 -14.65 -1.26
CA THR A 106 0.76 -15.01 -2.23
C THR A 106 0.77 -13.97 -3.34
N GLU A 107 0.97 -14.43 -4.59
CA GLU A 107 0.99 -13.60 -5.78
C GLU A 107 -0.28 -13.88 -6.59
N LYS A 108 -1.01 -12.83 -6.95
CA LYS A 108 -2.24 -12.95 -7.72
C LYS A 108 -2.14 -12.12 -8.98
N GLY A 109 -2.58 -12.68 -10.10
CA GLY A 109 -2.51 -11.96 -11.37
C GLY A 109 -3.10 -12.76 -12.52
N SER A 110 -2.76 -12.32 -13.72
CA SER A 110 -3.24 -12.98 -14.96
C SER A 110 -2.18 -12.83 -16.03
N ASP A 111 -2.00 -13.93 -16.81
CA ASP A 111 -1.17 -13.92 -18.01
C ASP A 111 0.28 -13.47 -17.75
N GLY A 112 0.83 -13.85 -16.60
CA GLY A 112 2.21 -13.55 -16.26
C GLY A 112 2.44 -12.24 -15.55
N ASP A 113 1.43 -11.36 -15.51
CA ASP A 113 1.51 -10.10 -14.78
C ASP A 113 0.91 -10.26 -13.39
N ILE A 114 1.66 -9.84 -12.37
CA ILE A 114 1.20 -9.92 -11.00
C ILE A 114 0.53 -8.61 -10.63
N ALA A 115 -0.72 -8.70 -10.15
CA ALA A 115 -1.51 -7.53 -9.78
C ALA A 115 -1.48 -7.25 -8.29
N VAL A 116 -1.43 -8.29 -7.46
CA VAL A 116 -1.49 -8.15 -6.01
C VAL A 116 -0.54 -9.15 -5.37
N VAL A 117 0.19 -8.69 -4.36
CA VAL A 117 1.05 -9.56 -3.55
C VAL A 117 0.71 -9.31 -2.09
N ILE A 118 0.48 -10.38 -1.33
CA ILE A 118 0.20 -10.26 0.10
C ILE A 118 1.06 -11.23 0.89
N TRP A 119 1.48 -10.80 2.07
CA TRP A 119 2.20 -11.65 3.02
C TRP A 119 2.06 -11.07 4.42
N ASN A 120 2.46 -11.84 5.43
CA ASN A 120 2.52 -11.34 6.80
C ASN A 120 3.69 -11.99 7.51
N ASP A 121 4.11 -11.37 8.61
CA ASP A 121 5.19 -11.89 9.45
C ASP A 121 4.70 -12.38 10.82
N GLY A 122 3.39 -12.53 10.97
CA GLY A 122 2.76 -12.94 12.24
C GLY A 122 2.32 -11.77 13.09
N THR A 123 2.85 -10.58 12.85
CA THR A 123 2.50 -9.35 13.59
C THR A 123 1.93 -8.29 12.65
N TYR A 124 2.55 -8.15 11.49
CA TYR A 124 2.14 -7.16 10.48
C TYR A 124 1.80 -7.82 9.17
N SER A 125 0.83 -7.27 8.48
CA SER A 125 0.47 -7.68 7.12
C SER A 125 0.99 -6.65 6.14
N TYR A 126 1.34 -7.14 4.95
CA TYR A 126 1.90 -6.33 3.87
C TYR A 126 1.13 -6.61 2.59
N ALA A 127 1.03 -5.60 1.74
CA ALA A 127 0.44 -5.78 0.42
C ALA A 127 1.13 -4.88 -0.59
N ILE A 128 1.26 -5.37 -1.82
CA ILE A 128 1.69 -4.58 -2.96
C ILE A 128 0.57 -4.67 -3.98
N ASP A 129 0.05 -3.53 -4.41
CA ASP A 129 -0.95 -3.46 -5.47
C ASP A 129 -0.32 -2.79 -6.69
N ALA A 130 -0.33 -3.50 -7.82
CA ALA A 130 0.20 -2.95 -9.06
C ALA A 130 -0.81 -2.00 -9.70
N GLY A 131 -0.35 -0.82 -10.11
CA GLY A 131 -1.10 0.08 -10.98
C GLY A 131 -0.63 -0.14 -12.40
N GLU A 132 0.08 0.86 -12.96
CA GLU A 132 0.63 0.72 -14.31
C GLU A 132 1.90 -0.12 -14.36
N ALA A 133 2.61 -0.26 -13.23
CA ALA A 133 3.86 -1.00 -13.22
C ALA A 133 3.60 -2.48 -13.51
N LYS A 134 4.43 -3.05 -14.38
CA LYS A 134 4.36 -4.48 -14.66
C LYS A 134 5.26 -5.20 -13.66
N LEU A 135 4.67 -6.11 -12.90
CA LEU A 135 5.38 -6.86 -11.89
C LEU A 135 5.47 -8.32 -12.26
N ASN A 136 6.65 -8.91 -12.05
CA ASN A 136 6.87 -10.34 -12.19
C ASN A 136 7.51 -10.84 -10.89
N SER A 137 7.72 -12.16 -10.79
CA SER A 137 8.24 -12.75 -9.55
C SER A 137 9.61 -12.21 -9.16
N GLU A 138 10.47 -11.90 -10.13
CA GLU A 138 11.79 -11.34 -9.85
C GLU A 138 11.68 -9.92 -9.26
N ALA A 139 10.83 -9.08 -9.88
CA ALA A 139 10.60 -7.73 -9.36
C ALA A 139 10.01 -7.76 -7.96
N ILE A 140 9.08 -8.67 -7.71
CA ILE A 140 8.46 -8.84 -6.40
C ILE A 140 9.50 -9.25 -5.36
N ALA A 141 10.38 -10.21 -5.70
CA ALA A 141 11.43 -10.65 -4.78
C ALA A 141 12.34 -9.48 -4.39
N ASN A 142 12.71 -8.64 -5.37
CA ASN A 142 13.54 -7.48 -5.11
C ASN A 142 12.82 -6.45 -4.24
N LEU A 143 11.54 -6.23 -4.48
CA LEU A 143 10.75 -5.31 -3.67
C LEU A 143 10.67 -5.79 -2.22
N ILE A 144 10.30 -7.05 -2.02
CA ILE A 144 10.13 -7.61 -0.67
C ILE A 144 11.42 -7.54 0.12
N ALA A 145 12.58 -7.75 -0.52
CA ALA A 145 13.88 -7.66 0.14
C ALA A 145 14.12 -6.27 0.72
N ASN A 146 13.45 -5.24 0.22
CA ASN A 146 13.64 -3.85 0.65
C ASN A 146 12.43 -3.27 1.38
N ILE A 147 11.46 -4.10 1.72
CA ILE A 147 10.27 -3.68 2.48
C ILE A 147 10.36 -4.29 3.87
N LYS A 148 10.28 -3.43 4.89
CA LYS A 148 10.34 -3.90 6.29
C LYS A 148 9.39 -3.17 7.20
#